data_2ffbe153247d9c0de04c3c2448aaaee7
#
_entry.id   2ffbe153247d9c0de04c3c2448aaaee7
#
_cell.length_a   1.000
_cell.length_b   1.000
_cell.length_c   1.000
_cell.angle_alpha   90.00
_cell.angle_beta   90.00
_cell.angle_gamma   90.00
#
_symmetry.space_group_name_H-M   'P 1'
#
loop_
_entity.id
_entity.type
_entity.pdbx_description
1 polymer ?
#
loop_
_entity_poly.entity_id
_entity_poly.type
_entity_poly.pdbx_seq_one_letter_code
_entity_poly.pdbx_strand_id
1 'polypeptide(L)'
;MIRMNEKDSIMTAKQVLAVIIALILMMAFLPARPAGAEEESFLEIEDIDWDSAFVILDDPIYLMGDEDMEVPVITSAGKTNVKVNGVKSRNKLLKYTIPEMLLLLDPNFLDLMVEAEKYIGYPYVYGGSSPETSFDCSGFVCWVFNQSGVFKTRRLGAQGLYSLCTDIPREEVMPGDLVFFEKTMGADVKGITHVGIYVGNNMMIHAGDPVGFADLKSAQWAKKIYAFGRLPIE
;
A
#
# COMPACT_ATOMS: atom_id res chain seq x y z
N MET A 1 -34.51 -19.63 26.67
CA MET A 1 -34.43 -19.00 25.33
C MET A 1 -33.76 -17.65 25.52
N ILE A 2 -32.40 -17.63 25.52
CA ILE A 2 -31.60 -16.42 25.77
C ILE A 2 -31.33 -15.80 24.40
N ARG A 3 -31.85 -14.61 24.14
CA ARG A 3 -31.52 -13.80 22.97
C ARG A 3 -30.13 -13.24 23.20
N MET A 4 -29.16 -13.79 22.53
CA MET A 4 -27.83 -13.16 22.39
C MET A 4 -27.99 -11.90 21.54
N ASN A 5 -27.51 -10.79 22.06
CA ASN A 5 -27.55 -9.49 21.40
C ASN A 5 -26.40 -9.44 20.40
N GLU A 6 -26.70 -9.26 19.12
CA GLU A 6 -25.77 -9.32 17.98
C GLU A 6 -24.74 -8.16 17.96
N LYS A 7 -24.72 -7.33 19.00
CA LYS A 7 -23.83 -6.16 19.11
C LYS A 7 -22.48 -6.41 19.84
N ASP A 8 -22.31 -7.55 20.49
CA ASP A 8 -21.16 -7.77 21.37
C ASP A 8 -20.02 -8.59 20.73
N SER A 9 -20.05 -8.84 19.42
CA SER A 9 -19.09 -9.75 18.77
C SER A 9 -18.21 -9.14 17.69
N ILE A 10 -18.19 -7.82 17.50
CA ILE A 10 -17.32 -7.19 16.51
C ILE A 10 -16.28 -6.34 17.26
N MET A 11 -15.06 -6.88 17.34
CA MET A 11 -13.91 -6.11 17.84
C MET A 11 -13.73 -4.87 16.97
N THR A 12 -13.51 -3.72 17.59
CA THR A 12 -13.16 -2.49 16.85
C THR A 12 -11.79 -2.64 16.19
N ALA A 13 -11.54 -1.89 15.12
CA ALA A 13 -10.24 -1.91 14.43
C ALA A 13 -9.07 -1.63 15.40
N LYS A 14 -9.26 -0.77 16.41
CA LYS A 14 -8.28 -0.50 17.46
C LYS A 14 -7.99 -1.72 18.34
N GLN A 15 -8.99 -2.52 18.66
CA GLN A 15 -8.82 -3.76 19.45
C GLN A 15 -8.08 -4.83 18.65
N VAL A 16 -8.39 -4.98 17.36
CA VAL A 16 -7.66 -5.92 16.47
C VAL A 16 -6.20 -5.50 16.33
N LEU A 17 -5.92 -4.21 16.14
CA LEU A 17 -4.56 -3.69 16.03
C LEU A 17 -3.77 -3.92 17.33
N ALA A 18 -4.38 -3.64 18.49
CA ALA A 18 -3.75 -3.85 19.79
C ALA A 18 -3.34 -5.33 19.99
N VAL A 19 -4.20 -6.27 19.59
CA VAL A 19 -3.90 -7.71 19.65
C VAL A 19 -2.74 -8.08 18.72
N ILE A 20 -2.71 -7.54 17.51
CA ILE A 20 -1.62 -7.81 16.54
C ILE A 20 -0.30 -7.24 17.06
N ILE A 21 -0.29 -6.01 17.58
CA ILE A 21 0.91 -5.39 18.15
C ILE A 21 1.40 -6.19 19.37
N ALA A 22 0.50 -6.62 20.26
CA ALA A 22 0.86 -7.43 21.41
C ALA A 22 1.49 -8.78 20.98
N LEU A 23 0.96 -9.43 19.95
CA LEU A 23 1.50 -10.65 19.39
C LEU A 23 2.89 -10.45 18.76
N ILE A 24 3.10 -9.36 18.04
CA ILE A 24 4.40 -9.00 17.44
C ILE A 24 5.44 -8.71 18.53
N LEU A 25 5.07 -7.96 19.58
CA LEU A 25 5.96 -7.67 20.69
C LEU A 25 6.30 -8.93 21.50
N MET A 26 5.37 -9.86 21.71
CA MET A 26 5.66 -11.16 22.32
C MET A 26 6.66 -11.98 21.48
N MET A 27 6.54 -11.97 20.16
CA MET A 27 7.51 -12.66 19.28
C MET A 27 8.90 -12.02 19.28
N ALA A 28 8.99 -10.68 19.41
CA ALA A 28 10.25 -9.97 19.43
C ALA A 28 11.06 -10.12 20.74
N PHE A 29 10.40 -10.48 21.85
CA PHE A 29 11.04 -10.67 23.15
C PHE A 29 11.30 -12.15 23.53
N LEU A 30 11.08 -13.10 22.61
CA LEU A 30 11.49 -14.49 22.86
C LEU A 30 13.03 -14.56 22.82
N PRO A 31 13.70 -14.91 23.94
CA PRO A 31 15.14 -15.10 23.95
C PRO A 31 15.52 -16.23 22.99
N ALA A 32 16.61 -16.05 22.25
CA ALA A 32 17.16 -17.09 21.39
C ALA A 32 17.37 -18.37 22.22
N ARG A 33 16.73 -19.45 21.81
CA ARG A 33 16.70 -20.74 22.52
C ARG A 33 18.11 -21.32 22.58
N PRO A 34 18.68 -21.59 23.77
CA PRO A 34 19.93 -22.32 23.85
C PRO A 34 19.69 -23.77 23.41
N ALA A 35 20.61 -24.31 22.62
CA ALA A 35 20.56 -25.72 22.20
C ALA A 35 20.61 -26.63 23.43
N GLY A 36 19.52 -27.38 23.74
CA GLY A 36 19.45 -28.36 24.80
C GLY A 36 18.41 -28.13 25.92
N ALA A 37 17.48 -27.19 25.78
CA ALA A 37 16.41 -27.00 26.75
C ALA A 37 15.29 -28.02 26.53
N GLU A 38 14.93 -28.74 27.63
CA GLU A 38 13.78 -29.65 27.70
C GLU A 38 12.46 -28.88 27.53
N GLU A 39 11.41 -29.57 27.07
CA GLU A 39 10.06 -29.01 26.85
C GLU A 39 9.46 -28.49 28.17
N GLU A 40 9.58 -27.18 28.42
CA GLU A 40 8.70 -26.51 29.39
C GLU A 40 7.38 -26.15 28.71
N SER A 41 6.30 -26.43 29.45
CA SER A 41 4.91 -26.28 29.04
C SER A 41 4.65 -24.91 28.38
N PHE A 42 4.18 -24.93 27.16
CA PHE A 42 3.53 -23.76 26.53
C PHE A 42 2.39 -23.31 27.45
N LEU A 43 2.41 -22.02 27.84
CA LEU A 43 1.23 -21.37 28.39
C LEU A 43 0.11 -21.47 27.36
N GLU A 44 -0.97 -22.14 27.72
CA GLU A 44 -2.15 -22.16 26.84
C GLU A 44 -2.73 -20.75 26.76
N ILE A 45 -3.24 -20.35 25.58
CA ILE A 45 -3.80 -19.01 25.34
C ILE A 45 -4.95 -18.68 26.32
N GLU A 46 -5.53 -19.69 26.95
CA GLU A 46 -6.59 -19.60 27.95
C GLU A 46 -6.12 -19.02 29.30
N ASP A 47 -4.81 -19.05 29.59
CA ASP A 47 -4.23 -18.55 30.84
C ASP A 47 -3.80 -17.06 30.77
N ILE A 48 -4.02 -16.39 29.64
CA ILE A 48 -3.68 -14.97 29.50
C ILE A 48 -4.81 -14.11 30.11
N ASP A 49 -4.49 -13.43 31.21
CA ASP A 49 -5.37 -12.40 31.76
C ASP A 49 -5.35 -11.17 30.81
N TRP A 50 -6.29 -11.16 29.89
CA TRP A 50 -6.44 -10.11 28.89
C TRP A 50 -6.78 -8.74 29.50
N ASP A 51 -7.45 -8.70 30.67
CA ASP A 51 -7.79 -7.44 31.34
C ASP A 51 -6.51 -6.77 31.90
N SER A 52 -5.56 -7.54 32.43
CA SER A 52 -4.26 -7.01 32.85
C SER A 52 -3.32 -6.71 31.68
N ALA A 53 -3.40 -7.46 30.58
CA ALA A 53 -2.63 -7.19 29.36
C ALA A 53 -3.05 -5.88 28.68
N PHE A 54 -4.32 -5.49 28.80
CA PHE A 54 -4.83 -4.20 28.27
C PHE A 54 -4.42 -2.99 29.10
N VAL A 55 -4.18 -3.14 30.40
CA VAL A 55 -3.72 -2.04 31.29
C VAL A 55 -2.34 -1.51 30.86
N ILE A 56 -1.50 -2.36 30.25
CA ILE A 56 -0.18 -1.96 29.75
C ILE A 56 -0.29 -1.09 28.47
N LEU A 57 -1.42 -1.18 27.76
CA LEU A 57 -1.67 -0.40 26.54
C LEU A 57 -2.35 0.96 26.81
N ASP A 58 -2.80 1.18 28.04
CA ASP A 58 -3.29 2.50 28.50
C ASP A 58 -2.16 3.47 28.89
N ASP A 59 -0.90 3.04 28.81
CA ASP A 59 0.23 3.93 29.08
C ASP A 59 0.44 4.86 27.85
N PRO A 60 0.30 6.20 28.01
CA PRO A 60 0.30 7.16 26.89
C PRO A 60 1.64 7.25 26.15
N ILE A 61 2.65 6.47 26.53
CA ILE A 61 3.99 6.47 25.93
C ILE A 61 4.00 5.92 24.49
N TYR A 62 3.01 5.15 24.07
CA TYR A 62 3.02 4.46 22.76
C TYR A 62 2.13 5.11 21.69
N LEU A 63 1.42 6.16 22.02
CA LEU A 63 0.77 7.03 21.06
C LEU A 63 1.50 8.38 21.04
N MET A 64 2.82 8.38 20.80
CA MET A 64 3.54 9.58 20.39
C MET A 64 3.28 9.88 18.90
N GLY A 65 2.03 9.83 18.48
CA GLY A 65 1.53 10.70 17.45
C GLY A 65 0.77 11.80 18.19
N ASP A 66 1.05 13.04 17.91
CA ASP A 66 0.26 14.16 18.37
C ASP A 66 -1.22 13.78 18.29
N GLU A 67 -1.99 14.02 19.38
CA GLU A 67 -3.44 13.73 19.45
C GLU A 67 -4.24 14.42 18.33
N ASP A 68 -3.57 15.23 17.50
CA ASP A 68 -4.09 16.01 16.37
C ASP A 68 -3.61 15.51 14.98
N MET A 69 -2.95 14.33 14.88
CA MET A 69 -2.55 13.86 13.56
C MET A 69 -3.78 13.30 12.80
N GLU A 70 -4.44 14.18 12.05
CA GLU A 70 -5.45 13.77 11.09
C GLU A 70 -4.78 12.97 9.95
N VAL A 71 -5.05 11.67 9.90
CA VAL A 71 -4.60 10.85 8.77
C VAL A 71 -5.38 11.25 7.53
N PRO A 72 -4.72 11.69 6.45
CA PRO A 72 -5.41 12.13 5.26
C PRO A 72 -6.20 10.99 4.61
N VAL A 73 -7.39 11.29 4.10
CA VAL A 73 -8.22 10.33 3.38
C VAL A 73 -7.76 10.26 1.92
N ILE A 74 -7.02 9.23 1.58
CA ILE A 74 -6.55 8.99 0.20
C ILE A 74 -7.63 8.26 -0.60
N THR A 75 -8.33 9.00 -1.46
CA THR A 75 -9.50 8.47 -2.16
C THR A 75 -9.67 9.04 -3.56
N SER A 76 -10.27 8.24 -4.45
CA SER A 76 -10.77 8.72 -5.74
C SER A 76 -12.23 9.20 -5.69
N ALA A 77 -12.90 9.10 -4.52
CA ALA A 77 -14.29 9.53 -4.37
C ALA A 77 -14.41 11.05 -4.58
N GLY A 78 -15.36 11.48 -5.39
CA GLY A 78 -15.56 12.89 -5.70
C GLY A 78 -14.54 13.52 -6.66
N LYS A 79 -13.47 12.83 -7.02
CA LYS A 79 -12.53 13.30 -8.04
C LYS A 79 -13.17 13.25 -9.43
N THR A 80 -12.79 14.18 -10.27
CA THR A 80 -13.22 14.24 -11.68
C THR A 80 -11.99 14.16 -12.58
N ASN A 81 -12.21 13.73 -13.83
CA ASN A 81 -11.12 13.71 -14.81
C ASN A 81 -10.61 15.12 -15.09
N VAL A 82 -9.32 15.31 -14.92
CA VAL A 82 -8.63 16.58 -15.17
C VAL A 82 -8.35 16.72 -16.67
N LYS A 83 -8.25 17.96 -17.14
CA LYS A 83 -7.81 18.27 -18.50
C LYS A 83 -6.42 18.88 -18.44
N VAL A 84 -5.44 18.24 -19.08
CA VAL A 84 -4.04 18.70 -19.17
C VAL A 84 -3.70 18.96 -20.62
N ASN A 85 -3.28 20.17 -20.97
CA ASN A 85 -2.95 20.58 -22.35
C ASN A 85 -4.02 20.20 -23.40
N GLY A 86 -5.30 20.28 -23.01
CA GLY A 86 -6.42 19.91 -23.88
C GLY A 86 -6.76 18.41 -23.88
N VAL A 87 -5.92 17.54 -23.35
CA VAL A 87 -6.16 16.10 -23.23
C VAL A 87 -7.08 15.82 -22.05
N LYS A 88 -8.06 14.95 -22.26
CA LYS A 88 -8.96 14.42 -21.22
C LYS A 88 -8.82 12.90 -21.17
N SER A 89 -9.04 12.33 -20.01
CA SER A 89 -9.22 10.91 -19.90
C SER A 89 -10.47 10.42 -20.63
N ARG A 90 -10.41 9.21 -21.16
CA ARG A 90 -11.50 8.51 -21.86
C ARG A 90 -12.33 7.62 -20.95
N ASN A 91 -11.77 7.22 -19.82
CA ASN A 91 -12.39 6.26 -18.91
C ASN A 91 -12.84 6.94 -17.61
N LYS A 92 -13.68 6.25 -16.85
CA LYS A 92 -14.12 6.67 -15.53
C LYS A 92 -13.12 6.20 -14.48
N LEU A 93 -12.95 7.00 -13.44
CA LEU A 93 -12.22 6.60 -12.23
C LEU A 93 -12.90 5.44 -11.53
N LEU A 94 -12.12 4.46 -11.10
CA LEU A 94 -12.55 3.47 -10.12
C LEU A 94 -12.69 4.17 -8.76
N LYS A 95 -13.85 4.07 -8.13
CA LYS A 95 -14.05 4.57 -6.77
C LYS A 95 -13.37 3.63 -5.78
N TYR A 96 -12.38 4.15 -5.09
CA TYR A 96 -11.64 3.43 -4.06
C TYR A 96 -11.10 4.41 -3.03
N THR A 97 -11.03 3.95 -1.79
CA THR A 97 -10.42 4.66 -0.66
C THR A 97 -9.42 3.70 -0.02
N ILE A 98 -8.19 4.15 0.17
CA ILE A 98 -7.18 3.37 0.88
C ILE A 98 -7.62 3.27 2.35
N PRO A 99 -7.70 2.07 2.95
CA PRO A 99 -7.96 1.93 4.37
C PRO A 99 -6.91 2.69 5.21
N GLU A 100 -7.36 3.48 6.16
CA GLU A 100 -6.51 4.29 7.05
C GLU A 100 -5.40 3.46 7.71
N MET A 101 -5.73 2.26 8.16
CA MET A 101 -4.78 1.30 8.73
C MET A 101 -3.54 1.08 7.85
N LEU A 102 -3.70 0.99 6.52
CA LEU A 102 -2.57 0.78 5.61
C LEU A 102 -1.67 2.02 5.53
N LEU A 103 -2.23 3.22 5.65
CA LEU A 103 -1.48 4.47 5.65
C LEU A 103 -0.66 4.65 6.94
N LEU A 104 -1.14 4.09 8.06
CA LEU A 104 -0.45 4.17 9.36
C LEU A 104 0.67 3.14 9.53
N LEU A 105 0.73 2.10 8.70
CA LEU A 105 1.74 1.05 8.81
C LEU A 105 3.16 1.52 8.43
N ASP A 106 3.27 2.48 7.53
CA ASP A 106 4.55 2.95 6.99
C ASP A 106 4.46 4.44 6.64
N PRO A 107 5.23 5.32 7.33
CA PRO A 107 5.29 6.75 7.02
C PRO A 107 5.70 7.03 5.56
N ASN A 108 6.62 6.25 4.99
CA ASN A 108 7.03 6.40 3.59
C ASN A 108 5.84 6.13 2.65
N PHE A 109 5.02 5.12 2.96
CA PHE A 109 3.83 4.83 2.18
C PHE A 109 2.78 5.95 2.31
N LEU A 110 2.61 6.51 3.50
CA LEU A 110 1.72 7.67 3.71
C LEU A 110 2.16 8.85 2.85
N ASP A 111 3.43 9.26 2.92
CA ASP A 111 3.97 10.38 2.15
C ASP A 111 3.83 10.15 0.64
N LEU A 112 4.08 8.92 0.20
CA LEU A 112 3.93 8.50 -1.19
C LEU A 112 2.47 8.67 -1.65
N MET A 113 1.50 8.28 -0.84
CA MET A 113 0.08 8.35 -1.19
C MET A 113 -0.47 9.77 -1.11
N VAL A 114 -0.03 10.58 -0.15
CA VAL A 114 -0.35 12.02 -0.10
C VAL A 114 0.10 12.74 -1.37
N GLU A 115 1.28 12.39 -1.89
CA GLU A 115 1.74 12.94 -3.18
C GLU A 115 0.92 12.39 -4.36
N ALA A 116 0.71 11.08 -4.42
CA ALA A 116 0.02 10.41 -5.51
C ALA A 116 -1.42 10.90 -5.70
N GLU A 117 -2.12 11.19 -4.59
CA GLU A 117 -3.51 11.65 -4.59
C GLU A 117 -3.72 12.93 -5.40
N LYS A 118 -2.73 13.82 -5.41
CA LYS A 118 -2.80 15.11 -6.11
C LYS A 118 -3.08 14.96 -7.61
N TYR A 119 -2.71 13.83 -8.18
CA TYR A 119 -2.77 13.57 -9.61
C TYR A 119 -3.92 12.63 -10.03
N ILE A 120 -4.73 12.15 -9.11
CA ILE A 120 -5.91 11.34 -9.44
C ILE A 120 -6.83 12.13 -10.38
N GLY A 121 -7.19 11.49 -11.50
CA GLY A 121 -8.01 12.11 -12.55
C GLY A 121 -7.23 12.67 -13.73
N TYR A 122 -5.89 12.76 -13.66
CA TYR A 122 -5.04 13.19 -14.76
C TYR A 122 -5.10 12.20 -15.93
N PRO A 123 -5.16 12.68 -17.20
CA PRO A 123 -5.19 11.76 -18.34
C PRO A 123 -3.84 11.07 -18.55
N TYR A 124 -3.85 9.89 -19.16
CA TYR A 124 -2.61 9.25 -19.61
C TYR A 124 -2.04 9.98 -20.82
N VAL A 125 -0.75 10.33 -20.74
CA VAL A 125 0.00 10.91 -21.87
C VAL A 125 1.33 10.17 -22.00
N TYR A 126 1.54 9.47 -23.10
CA TYR A 126 2.78 8.76 -23.36
C TYR A 126 4.00 9.69 -23.33
N GLY A 127 5.02 9.32 -22.55
CA GLY A 127 6.21 10.14 -22.31
C GLY A 127 6.01 11.28 -21.29
N GLY A 128 4.79 11.49 -20.81
CA GLY A 128 4.49 12.48 -19.77
C GLY A 128 5.13 12.11 -18.43
N SER A 129 5.58 13.11 -17.67
CA SER A 129 6.35 12.90 -16.44
C SER A 129 6.25 14.03 -15.41
N SER A 130 5.30 14.95 -15.59
CA SER A 130 5.04 16.05 -14.66
C SER A 130 3.57 16.47 -14.74
N PRO A 131 3.07 17.26 -13.76
CA PRO A 131 1.70 17.79 -13.82
C PRO A 131 1.39 18.58 -15.09
N GLU A 132 2.38 19.29 -15.64
CA GLU A 132 2.24 20.10 -16.85
C GLU A 132 2.10 19.26 -18.12
N THR A 133 2.77 18.12 -18.16
CA THR A 133 2.74 17.20 -19.31
C THR A 133 1.71 16.09 -19.15
N SER A 134 1.13 15.94 -17.96
CA SER A 134 0.51 14.73 -17.49
C SER A 134 1.51 13.57 -17.38
N PHE A 135 1.04 12.34 -17.28
CA PHE A 135 1.88 11.21 -16.94
C PHE A 135 1.68 10.00 -17.86
N ASP A 136 2.78 9.30 -18.16
CA ASP A 136 2.72 7.87 -18.44
C ASP A 136 2.94 7.06 -17.16
N CYS A 137 2.85 5.72 -17.24
CA CYS A 137 2.93 4.84 -16.07
C CYS A 137 4.21 5.03 -15.24
N SER A 138 5.35 5.02 -15.89
CA SER A 138 6.65 5.16 -15.22
C SER A 138 6.98 6.60 -14.87
N GLY A 139 6.47 7.56 -15.65
CA GLY A 139 6.58 8.98 -15.33
C GLY A 139 5.87 9.35 -14.05
N PHE A 140 4.65 8.82 -13.85
CA PHE A 140 3.90 8.96 -12.62
C PHE A 140 4.66 8.39 -11.42
N VAL A 141 5.14 7.15 -11.52
CA VAL A 141 5.91 6.51 -10.44
C VAL A 141 7.16 7.31 -10.11
N CYS A 142 7.99 7.65 -11.11
CA CYS A 142 9.19 8.46 -10.88
C CYS A 142 8.86 9.82 -10.23
N TRP A 143 7.79 10.48 -10.68
CA TRP A 143 7.37 11.77 -10.14
C TRP A 143 6.97 11.64 -8.68
N VAL A 144 6.04 10.74 -8.37
CA VAL A 144 5.49 10.56 -7.02
C VAL A 144 6.60 10.22 -6.01
N PHE A 145 7.49 9.28 -6.34
CA PHE A 145 8.61 8.93 -5.46
C PHE A 145 9.60 10.09 -5.26
N ASN A 146 9.86 10.88 -6.30
CA ASN A 146 10.74 12.05 -6.17
C ASN A 146 10.11 13.18 -5.34
N GLN A 147 8.82 13.47 -5.55
CA GLN A 147 8.14 14.57 -4.87
C GLN A 147 7.81 14.25 -3.41
N SER A 148 7.44 13.01 -3.10
CA SER A 148 7.26 12.56 -1.71
C SER A 148 8.58 12.54 -0.92
N GLY A 149 9.72 12.49 -1.60
CA GLY A 149 11.02 12.37 -0.96
C GLY A 149 11.42 10.94 -0.59
N VAL A 150 10.51 9.98 -0.74
CA VAL A 150 10.70 8.58 -0.33
C VAL A 150 11.84 7.90 -1.11
N PHE A 151 11.97 8.18 -2.39
CA PHE A 151 13.06 7.64 -3.20
C PHE A 151 13.42 8.59 -4.36
N LYS A 152 14.70 8.92 -4.49
CA LYS A 152 15.18 9.80 -5.55
C LYS A 152 15.67 9.00 -6.76
N THR A 153 15.06 9.27 -7.91
CA THR A 153 15.44 8.65 -9.18
C THR A 153 15.35 9.63 -10.34
N ARG A 154 16.15 9.39 -11.38
CA ARG A 154 15.94 10.06 -12.68
C ARG A 154 14.68 9.52 -13.36
N ARG A 155 14.21 10.17 -14.42
CA ARG A 155 13.14 9.65 -15.26
C ARG A 155 13.58 8.32 -15.90
N LEU A 156 12.93 7.24 -15.54
CA LEU A 156 13.13 5.89 -16.05
C LEU A 156 11.85 5.36 -16.70
N GLY A 157 11.99 4.45 -17.65
CA GLY A 157 10.88 3.63 -18.13
C GLY A 157 10.56 2.49 -17.13
N ALA A 158 9.44 1.79 -17.35
CA ALA A 158 9.02 0.69 -16.46
C ALA A 158 10.09 -0.39 -16.30
N GLN A 159 10.76 -0.79 -17.38
CA GLN A 159 11.89 -1.73 -17.34
C GLN A 159 13.07 -1.20 -16.53
N GLY A 160 13.37 0.10 -16.62
CA GLY A 160 14.43 0.74 -15.84
C GLY A 160 14.12 0.80 -14.36
N LEU A 161 12.86 1.07 -13.98
CA LEU A 161 12.41 1.00 -12.58
C LEU A 161 12.54 -0.43 -12.04
N TYR A 162 12.12 -1.44 -12.82
CA TYR A 162 12.26 -2.84 -12.42
C TYR A 162 13.73 -3.22 -12.13
N SER A 163 14.65 -2.72 -12.95
CA SER A 163 16.09 -2.99 -12.75
C SER A 163 16.68 -2.38 -11.46
N LEU A 164 15.96 -1.46 -10.81
CA LEU A 164 16.35 -0.91 -9.50
C LEU A 164 15.77 -1.68 -8.32
N CYS A 165 14.75 -2.53 -8.58
CA CYS A 165 14.04 -3.23 -7.53
C CYS A 165 14.69 -4.58 -7.19
N THR A 166 14.46 -5.03 -5.97
CA THR A 166 14.56 -6.43 -5.58
C THR A 166 13.22 -7.11 -5.86
N ASP A 167 13.23 -8.29 -6.49
CA ASP A 167 12.02 -9.08 -6.73
C ASP A 167 11.38 -9.52 -5.41
N ILE A 168 10.08 -9.35 -5.31
CA ILE A 168 9.29 -9.71 -4.12
C ILE A 168 8.27 -10.77 -4.49
N PRO A 169 8.22 -11.91 -3.78
CA PRO A 169 7.13 -12.88 -3.91
C PRO A 169 5.77 -12.22 -3.66
N ARG A 170 4.73 -12.69 -4.36
CA ARG A 170 3.40 -12.07 -4.27
C ARG A 170 2.83 -12.05 -2.85
N GLU A 171 3.13 -13.05 -2.05
CA GLU A 171 2.74 -13.20 -0.65
C GLU A 171 3.45 -12.22 0.30
N GLU A 172 4.57 -11.65 -0.11
CA GLU A 172 5.39 -10.71 0.68
C GLU A 172 5.24 -9.25 0.23
N VAL A 173 4.37 -9.01 -0.78
CA VAL A 173 4.17 -7.66 -1.31
C VAL A 173 3.50 -6.75 -0.29
N MET A 174 4.07 -5.57 -0.09
CA MET A 174 3.60 -4.56 0.86
C MET A 174 3.16 -3.28 0.13
N PRO A 175 2.26 -2.47 0.74
CA PRO A 175 1.96 -1.14 0.24
C PRO A 175 3.25 -0.33 0.01
N GLY A 176 3.35 0.35 -1.15
CA GLY A 176 4.54 1.06 -1.59
C GLY A 176 5.43 0.26 -2.56
N ASP A 177 5.36 -1.08 -2.60
CA ASP A 177 6.04 -1.88 -3.61
C ASP A 177 5.50 -1.58 -5.01
N LEU A 178 6.32 -1.83 -6.02
CA LEU A 178 5.93 -1.67 -7.42
C LEU A 178 5.37 -2.97 -7.99
N VAL A 179 4.33 -2.84 -8.80
CA VAL A 179 3.79 -3.95 -9.60
C VAL A 179 4.08 -3.69 -11.07
N PHE A 180 4.68 -4.67 -11.73
CA PHE A 180 5.13 -4.60 -13.11
C PHE A 180 4.30 -5.52 -14.00
N PHE A 181 4.07 -5.06 -15.23
CA PHE A 181 3.22 -5.77 -16.18
C PHE A 181 3.88 -5.89 -17.54
N GLU A 182 3.57 -6.98 -18.22
CA GLU A 182 3.90 -7.22 -19.63
C GLU A 182 2.65 -7.11 -20.52
N LYS A 183 2.86 -6.99 -21.83
CA LYS A 183 1.78 -7.08 -22.84
C LYS A 183 0.64 -6.06 -22.65
N THR A 184 0.89 -4.93 -22.04
CA THR A 184 -0.12 -3.87 -21.86
C THR A 184 -0.21 -2.96 -23.10
N MET A 185 0.82 -2.95 -23.94
CA MET A 185 0.93 -2.13 -25.15
C MET A 185 0.81 -2.97 -26.46
N GLY A 186 0.25 -4.17 -26.36
CA GLY A 186 0.15 -5.14 -27.46
C GLY A 186 0.96 -6.41 -27.21
N ALA A 187 0.54 -7.52 -27.80
CA ALA A 187 1.15 -8.83 -27.57
C ALA A 187 2.60 -8.93 -28.07
N ASP A 188 2.94 -8.15 -29.09
CA ASP A 188 4.26 -8.17 -29.74
C ASP A 188 5.33 -7.36 -28.98
N VAL A 189 4.93 -6.50 -28.04
CA VAL A 189 5.86 -5.71 -27.23
C VAL A 189 6.40 -6.59 -26.11
N LYS A 190 7.70 -6.91 -26.19
CA LYS A 190 8.40 -7.75 -25.21
C LYS A 190 8.85 -6.93 -23.99
N GLY A 191 8.97 -7.61 -22.85
CA GLY A 191 9.43 -7.06 -21.60
C GLY A 191 8.35 -6.31 -20.83
N ILE A 192 8.78 -5.54 -19.85
CA ILE A 192 7.88 -4.80 -18.96
C ILE A 192 7.37 -3.54 -19.67
N THR A 193 6.06 -3.46 -19.79
CA THR A 193 5.38 -2.41 -20.56
C THR A 193 4.56 -1.47 -19.70
N HIS A 194 4.36 -1.78 -18.39
CA HIS A 194 3.61 -0.93 -17.47
C HIS A 194 4.05 -1.14 -16.03
N VAL A 195 3.80 -0.15 -15.18
CA VAL A 195 4.11 -0.17 -13.75
C VAL A 195 3.05 0.60 -12.97
N GLY A 196 2.76 0.16 -11.75
CA GLY A 196 1.95 0.85 -10.75
C GLY A 196 2.55 0.68 -9.36
N ILE A 197 2.02 1.42 -8.39
CA ILE A 197 2.36 1.33 -6.97
C ILE A 197 1.29 0.47 -6.29
N TYR A 198 1.69 -0.59 -5.63
CA TYR A 198 0.78 -1.42 -4.85
C TYR A 198 0.28 -0.67 -3.62
N VAL A 199 -1.02 -0.71 -3.35
CA VAL A 199 -1.63 0.03 -2.23
C VAL A 199 -2.35 -0.88 -1.24
N GLY A 200 -2.02 -2.18 -1.25
CA GLY A 200 -2.70 -3.17 -0.42
C GLY A 200 -3.99 -3.71 -1.06
N ASN A 201 -4.59 -4.74 -0.46
CA ASN A 201 -5.89 -5.33 -0.84
C ASN A 201 -6.02 -5.71 -2.33
N ASN A 202 -4.93 -6.12 -2.98
CA ASN A 202 -4.83 -6.34 -4.42
C ASN A 202 -5.20 -5.11 -5.28
N MET A 203 -4.99 -3.92 -4.75
CA MET A 203 -5.16 -2.67 -5.47
C MET A 203 -3.82 -2.04 -5.80
N MET A 204 -3.78 -1.27 -6.88
CA MET A 204 -2.67 -0.39 -7.23
C MET A 204 -3.16 1.00 -7.54
N ILE A 205 -2.28 2.01 -7.40
CA ILE A 205 -2.44 3.32 -8.04
C ILE A 205 -1.45 3.42 -9.19
N HIS A 206 -1.89 3.91 -10.34
CA HIS A 206 -1.07 3.99 -11.53
C HIS A 206 -1.53 5.10 -12.48
N ALA A 207 -0.66 5.54 -13.40
CA ALA A 207 -1.13 6.29 -14.54
C ALA A 207 -1.77 5.31 -15.54
N GLY A 208 -3.07 5.10 -15.31
CA GLY A 208 -4.01 4.61 -16.30
C GLY A 208 -4.56 5.76 -17.13
N ASP A 209 -5.73 5.60 -17.70
CA ASP A 209 -6.46 6.69 -18.36
C ASP A 209 -7.87 6.77 -17.75
N PRO A 210 -8.03 7.49 -16.62
CA PRO A 210 -7.10 8.41 -15.93
C PRO A 210 -6.10 7.75 -14.95
N VAL A 211 -5.19 8.59 -14.40
CA VAL A 211 -4.46 8.24 -13.17
C VAL A 211 -5.45 7.90 -12.08
N GLY A 212 -5.28 6.77 -11.40
CA GLY A 212 -6.18 6.34 -10.36
C GLY A 212 -5.94 4.90 -9.92
N PHE A 213 -6.88 4.36 -9.18
CA PHE A 213 -6.81 3.01 -8.64
C PHE A 213 -7.26 1.96 -9.66
N ALA A 214 -6.69 0.77 -9.56
CA ALA A 214 -7.07 -0.40 -10.35
C ALA A 214 -6.98 -1.69 -9.53
N ASP A 215 -7.91 -2.61 -9.76
CA ASP A 215 -7.95 -3.93 -9.13
C ASP A 215 -7.07 -4.92 -9.89
N LEU A 216 -6.04 -5.44 -9.22
CA LEU A 216 -5.10 -6.43 -9.76
C LEU A 216 -5.74 -7.78 -10.04
N LYS A 217 -6.91 -8.08 -9.46
CA LYS A 217 -7.69 -9.30 -9.74
C LYS A 217 -8.55 -9.17 -10.99
N SER A 218 -8.72 -7.96 -11.52
CA SER A 218 -9.52 -7.76 -12.72
C SER A 218 -8.96 -8.52 -13.93
N ALA A 219 -9.82 -8.92 -14.87
CA ALA A 219 -9.42 -9.62 -16.09
C ALA A 219 -8.42 -8.82 -16.94
N GLN A 220 -8.41 -7.49 -16.80
CA GLN A 220 -7.49 -6.59 -17.48
C GLN A 220 -6.05 -6.74 -16.98
N TRP A 221 -5.84 -6.93 -15.68
CA TRP A 221 -4.53 -6.87 -15.03
C TRP A 221 -4.00 -8.24 -14.60
N ALA A 222 -4.84 -9.12 -14.04
CA ALA A 222 -4.41 -10.36 -13.40
C ALA A 222 -3.49 -11.25 -14.26
N LYS A 223 -3.75 -11.32 -15.57
CA LYS A 223 -2.99 -12.17 -16.52
C LYS A 223 -1.73 -11.48 -17.07
N LYS A 224 -1.51 -10.21 -16.73
CA LYS A 224 -0.41 -9.40 -17.26
C LYS A 224 0.62 -9.04 -16.21
N ILE A 225 0.38 -9.39 -14.94
CA ILE A 225 1.37 -9.18 -13.87
C ILE A 225 2.62 -9.97 -14.23
N TYR A 226 3.75 -9.25 -14.32
CA TYR A 226 5.06 -9.81 -14.58
C TYR A 226 5.79 -10.12 -13.27
N ALA A 227 5.88 -9.12 -12.37
CA ALA A 227 6.56 -9.23 -11.09
C ALA A 227 6.06 -8.16 -10.10
N PHE A 228 6.40 -8.34 -8.84
CA PHE A 228 6.43 -7.29 -7.85
C PHE A 228 7.88 -6.98 -7.50
N GLY A 229 8.18 -5.74 -7.17
CA GLY A 229 9.53 -5.33 -6.84
C GLY A 229 9.56 -4.21 -5.81
N ARG A 230 10.54 -4.28 -4.91
CA ARG A 230 10.78 -3.29 -3.86
C ARG A 230 11.96 -2.44 -4.20
N LEU A 231 11.78 -1.12 -4.19
CA LEU A 231 12.88 -0.15 -4.31
C LEU A 231 13.75 -0.18 -3.04
N PRO A 232 15.06 0.09 -3.14
CA PRO A 232 15.97 0.17 -1.99
C PRO A 232 15.76 1.50 -1.24
N ILE A 233 14.67 1.60 -0.49
CA ILE A 233 14.32 2.75 0.36
C ILE A 233 15.04 2.55 1.70
N GLU A 234 15.82 3.56 2.13
CA GLU A 234 16.55 3.58 3.42
C GLU A 234 15.66 4.05 4.56
#